data_6f1d2a4c3315239bddce107516ca4ff4
#
_entry.id   6f1d2a4c3315239bddce107516ca4ff4
#
_cell.length_a   1.000
_cell.length_b   1.000
_cell.length_c   1.000
_cell.angle_alpha   90.00
_cell.angle_beta   90.00
_cell.angle_gamma   90.00
#
_symmetry.space_group_name_H-M   'P 1'
#
loop_
_entity.id
_entity.type
_entity.pdbx_description
1 polymer ?
#
loop_
_entity_poly.entity_id
_entity_poly.type
_entity_poly.pdbx_seq_one_letter_code
_entity_poly.pdbx_strand_id
1 'polypeptide(L)'
;MPDKHLSTQFDSELNGVSSKVMEMGGLVEQQIRLAIQSLSIFSVEVANQVTDAEARVNMMEIEIDRDLSSIIARRQPTARDLRLLIAISKTTANLERAGDEADKIARMVKSILHSGSARALPSADLRLAADLASNQLRKALDSFARLDTAMAVGILKEDDIIDKEFDGFVRKLITYMMEDPRTISASLDLLFVAKAIERIGDHAKNIAEVVIYIVKGADVRHTTMAEIESVVK
;
A
#
# COMPACT_ATOMS: atom_id res chain seq x y z
N MET A 1 17.27 -19.24 -12.62
CA MET A 1 17.22 -18.65 -13.97
C MET A 1 15.78 -18.71 -14.43
N PRO A 2 15.18 -17.64 -14.97
CA PRO A 2 13.85 -17.75 -15.57
C PRO A 2 13.94 -18.72 -16.75
N ASP A 3 13.02 -19.69 -16.78
CA ASP A 3 12.88 -20.58 -17.95
C ASP A 3 12.55 -19.69 -19.16
N LYS A 4 13.40 -19.75 -20.17
CA LYS A 4 13.26 -18.96 -21.39
C LYS A 4 12.09 -19.53 -22.18
N HIS A 5 11.00 -18.76 -22.29
CA HIS A 5 9.88 -19.18 -23.13
C HIS A 5 10.31 -19.31 -24.60
N LEU A 6 9.66 -20.23 -25.31
CA LEU A 6 9.85 -20.37 -26.76
C LEU A 6 9.41 -19.12 -27.56
N SER A 7 8.68 -18.21 -26.90
CA SER A 7 8.19 -16.96 -27.49
C SER A 7 8.76 -15.74 -26.77
N THR A 8 9.74 -15.08 -27.37
CA THR A 8 10.30 -13.79 -26.91
C THR A 8 9.23 -12.71 -26.77
N GLN A 9 8.14 -12.80 -27.53
CA GLN A 9 7.02 -11.88 -27.46
C GLN A 9 6.22 -12.06 -26.15
N PHE A 10 6.05 -13.29 -25.68
CA PHE A 10 5.38 -13.55 -24.39
C PHE A 10 6.18 -13.01 -23.22
N ASP A 11 7.50 -13.22 -23.20
CA ASP A 11 8.40 -12.63 -22.21
C ASP A 11 8.31 -11.09 -22.21
N SER A 12 8.24 -10.47 -23.39
CA SER A 12 8.08 -9.02 -23.52
C SER A 12 6.75 -8.53 -22.96
N GLU A 13 5.65 -9.27 -23.17
CA GLU A 13 4.33 -8.94 -22.62
C GLU A 13 4.32 -9.04 -21.09
N LEU A 14 4.90 -10.11 -20.50
CA LEU A 14 5.03 -10.28 -19.05
C LEU A 14 5.86 -9.16 -18.41
N ASN A 15 7.02 -8.85 -19.02
CA ASN A 15 7.87 -7.76 -18.55
C ASN A 15 7.16 -6.39 -18.67
N GLY A 16 6.40 -6.18 -19.73
CA GLY A 16 5.63 -4.96 -19.96
C GLY A 16 4.60 -4.71 -18.86
N VAL A 17 3.82 -5.74 -18.50
CA VAL A 17 2.82 -5.63 -17.41
C VAL A 17 3.51 -5.44 -16.06
N SER A 18 4.60 -6.18 -15.77
CA SER A 18 5.36 -6.00 -14.54
C SER A 18 5.91 -4.57 -14.41
N SER A 19 6.40 -3.99 -15.51
CA SER A 19 6.87 -2.60 -15.54
C SER A 19 5.75 -1.58 -15.25
N LYS A 20 4.54 -1.81 -15.76
CA LYS A 20 3.38 -0.97 -15.45
C LYS A 20 3.01 -1.02 -13.96
N VAL A 21 3.07 -2.19 -13.33
CA VAL A 21 2.86 -2.32 -11.88
C VAL A 21 3.89 -1.51 -11.10
N MET A 22 5.16 -1.55 -11.50
CA MET A 22 6.21 -0.75 -10.85
C MET A 22 6.02 0.75 -11.06
N GLU A 23 5.56 1.19 -12.24
CA GLU A 23 5.19 2.59 -12.51
C GLU A 23 4.03 3.03 -11.61
N MET A 24 2.97 2.22 -11.51
CA MET A 24 1.83 2.44 -10.60
C MET A 24 2.30 2.51 -9.14
N GLY A 25 3.18 1.60 -8.72
CA GLY A 25 3.79 1.62 -7.39
C GLY A 25 4.51 2.93 -7.09
N GLY A 26 5.29 3.45 -8.03
CA GLY A 26 5.96 4.74 -7.89
C GLY A 26 4.99 5.93 -7.74
N LEU A 27 3.85 5.90 -8.45
CA LEU A 27 2.79 6.91 -8.31
C LEU A 27 2.14 6.84 -6.94
N VAL A 28 1.80 5.64 -6.46
CA VAL A 28 1.19 5.44 -5.13
C VAL A 28 2.16 5.85 -4.01
N GLU A 29 3.45 5.53 -4.11
CA GLU A 29 4.46 6.04 -3.17
C GLU A 29 4.51 7.58 -3.14
N GLN A 30 4.44 8.21 -4.30
CA GLN A 30 4.40 9.68 -4.38
C GLN A 30 3.13 10.23 -3.76
N GLN A 31 1.98 9.62 -4.02
CA GLN A 31 0.68 10.01 -3.49
C GLN A 31 0.66 9.91 -1.95
N ILE A 32 1.19 8.83 -1.37
CA ILE A 32 1.32 8.66 0.08
C ILE A 32 2.22 9.75 0.68
N ARG A 33 3.37 10.04 0.07
CA ARG A 33 4.26 11.13 0.54
C ARG A 33 3.56 12.48 0.55
N LEU A 34 2.79 12.81 -0.50
CA LEU A 34 2.02 14.04 -0.56
C LEU A 34 0.91 14.07 0.51
N ALA A 35 0.24 12.94 0.76
CA ALA A 35 -0.79 12.83 1.80
C ALA A 35 -0.19 13.08 3.19
N ILE A 36 0.95 12.47 3.53
CA ILE A 36 1.67 12.69 4.78
C ILE A 36 2.17 14.15 4.88
N GLN A 37 2.67 14.71 3.79
CA GLN A 37 3.06 16.12 3.75
C GLN A 37 1.88 17.04 3.99
N SER A 38 0.73 16.80 3.35
CA SER A 38 -0.49 17.59 3.54
C SER A 38 -0.96 17.61 4.99
N LEU A 39 -0.85 16.47 5.69
CA LEU A 39 -1.13 16.33 7.12
C LEU A 39 -0.13 17.11 7.98
N SER A 40 1.16 17.04 7.64
CA SER A 40 2.23 17.64 8.44
C SER A 40 2.17 19.18 8.45
N ILE A 41 1.80 19.79 7.31
CA ILE A 41 1.76 21.24 7.15
C ILE A 41 0.32 21.79 7.05
N PHE A 42 -0.69 20.93 7.09
CA PHE A 42 -2.09 21.26 6.90
C PHE A 42 -2.34 22.12 5.65
N SER A 43 -1.95 21.63 4.46
CA SER A 43 -2.10 22.33 3.18
C SER A 43 -3.18 21.71 2.30
N VAL A 44 -4.16 22.53 1.91
CA VAL A 44 -5.21 22.15 0.93
C VAL A 44 -4.62 21.93 -0.44
N GLU A 45 -3.63 22.72 -0.84
CA GLU A 45 -2.97 22.63 -2.15
C GLU A 45 -2.28 21.28 -2.32
N VAL A 46 -1.54 20.83 -1.29
CA VAL A 46 -0.89 19.50 -1.31
C VAL A 46 -1.94 18.39 -1.26
N ALA A 47 -3.00 18.54 -0.47
CA ALA A 47 -4.10 17.59 -0.42
C ALA A 47 -4.84 17.46 -1.76
N ASN A 48 -4.95 18.54 -2.55
CA ASN A 48 -5.52 18.48 -3.90
C ASN A 48 -4.63 17.69 -4.86
N GLN A 49 -3.30 17.82 -4.78
CA GLN A 49 -2.38 17.02 -5.59
C GLN A 49 -2.52 15.50 -5.35
N VAL A 50 -2.85 15.09 -4.12
CA VAL A 50 -3.14 13.69 -3.80
C VAL A 50 -4.40 13.20 -4.53
N THR A 51 -5.47 14.00 -4.46
CA THR A 51 -6.74 13.67 -5.13
C THR A 51 -6.60 13.65 -6.66
N ASP A 52 -5.80 14.55 -7.24
CA ASP A 52 -5.54 14.56 -8.68
C ASP A 52 -4.74 13.33 -9.14
N ALA A 53 -3.83 12.81 -8.31
CA ALA A 53 -3.07 11.61 -8.60
C ALA A 53 -3.92 10.34 -8.60
N GLU A 54 -4.99 10.29 -7.79
CA GLU A 54 -5.90 9.15 -7.64
C GLU A 54 -6.52 8.71 -8.98
N ALA A 55 -7.00 9.66 -9.78
CA ALA A 55 -7.59 9.36 -11.08
C ALA A 55 -6.62 8.62 -12.02
N ARG A 56 -5.31 8.91 -11.92
CA ARG A 56 -4.28 8.24 -12.71
C ARG A 56 -4.00 6.83 -12.22
N VAL A 57 -3.95 6.61 -10.91
CA VAL A 57 -3.79 5.29 -10.30
C VAL A 57 -4.93 4.36 -10.73
N ASN A 58 -6.18 4.83 -10.65
CA ASN A 58 -7.36 4.09 -11.06
C ASN A 58 -7.37 3.74 -12.57
N MET A 59 -6.92 4.67 -13.42
CA MET A 59 -6.77 4.37 -14.86
C MET A 59 -5.72 3.29 -15.10
N MET A 60 -4.59 3.33 -14.38
CA MET A 60 -3.54 2.32 -14.52
C MET A 60 -4.00 0.94 -14.07
N GLU A 61 -4.79 0.82 -13.00
CA GLU A 61 -5.41 -0.44 -12.59
C GLU A 61 -6.22 -1.05 -13.74
N ILE A 62 -7.13 -0.28 -14.34
CA ILE A 62 -7.97 -0.74 -15.46
C ILE A 62 -7.13 -1.17 -16.66
N GLU A 63 -6.07 -0.44 -16.97
CA GLU A 63 -5.16 -0.78 -18.08
C GLU A 63 -4.41 -2.08 -17.82
N ILE A 64 -3.88 -2.27 -16.60
CA ILE A 64 -3.17 -3.49 -16.20
C ILE A 64 -4.11 -4.70 -16.27
N ASP A 65 -5.32 -4.59 -15.71
CA ASP A 65 -6.31 -5.68 -15.76
C ASP A 65 -6.73 -6.05 -17.18
N ARG A 66 -6.83 -5.08 -18.08
CA ARG A 66 -7.09 -5.33 -19.51
C ARG A 66 -5.94 -6.09 -20.16
N ASP A 67 -4.69 -5.68 -19.88
CA ASP A 67 -3.51 -6.34 -20.41
C ASP A 67 -3.39 -7.78 -19.90
N LEU A 68 -3.61 -8.00 -18.58
CA LEU A 68 -3.63 -9.32 -17.95
C LEU A 68 -4.66 -10.24 -18.63
N SER A 69 -5.90 -9.76 -18.76
CA SER A 69 -6.98 -10.51 -19.40
C SER A 69 -6.64 -10.89 -20.84
N SER A 70 -6.05 -9.96 -21.59
CA SER A 70 -5.61 -10.17 -22.98
C SER A 70 -4.47 -11.20 -23.07
N ILE A 71 -3.49 -11.13 -22.17
CA ILE A 71 -2.38 -12.10 -22.12
C ILE A 71 -2.91 -13.50 -21.82
N ILE A 72 -3.74 -13.66 -20.78
CA ILE A 72 -4.31 -14.95 -20.39
C ILE A 72 -5.09 -15.58 -21.55
N ALA A 73 -5.95 -14.80 -22.19
CA ALA A 73 -6.78 -15.28 -23.29
C ALA A 73 -5.96 -15.74 -24.51
N ARG A 74 -4.88 -15.02 -24.85
CA ARG A 74 -4.08 -15.30 -26.06
C ARG A 74 -2.98 -16.32 -25.86
N ARG A 75 -2.39 -16.37 -24.65
CA ARG A 75 -1.17 -17.18 -24.40
C ARG A 75 -1.42 -18.47 -23.66
N GLN A 76 -2.58 -18.63 -22.98
CA GLN A 76 -2.90 -19.80 -22.16
C GLN A 76 -1.72 -20.18 -21.23
N PRO A 77 -1.29 -19.28 -20.33
CA PRO A 77 -0.06 -19.43 -19.55
C PRO A 77 -0.10 -20.66 -18.65
N THR A 78 1.06 -21.29 -18.47
CA THR A 78 1.20 -22.45 -17.60
C THR A 78 1.44 -22.07 -16.14
N ALA A 79 1.47 -23.04 -15.24
CA ALA A 79 1.37 -22.86 -13.79
C ALA A 79 2.19 -21.69 -13.20
N ARG A 80 3.45 -21.49 -13.59
CA ARG A 80 4.31 -20.42 -13.06
C ARG A 80 3.91 -19.05 -13.60
N ASP A 81 3.67 -18.97 -14.90
CA ASP A 81 3.32 -17.71 -15.55
C ASP A 81 1.92 -17.25 -15.15
N LEU A 82 1.00 -18.21 -15.02
CA LEU A 82 -0.34 -17.93 -14.51
C LEU A 82 -0.28 -17.41 -13.07
N ARG A 83 0.59 -17.98 -12.20
CA ARG A 83 0.78 -17.44 -10.84
C ARG A 83 1.31 -16.02 -10.86
N LEU A 84 2.28 -15.71 -11.74
CA LEU A 84 2.79 -14.36 -11.89
C LEU A 84 1.69 -13.38 -12.31
N LEU A 85 0.87 -13.72 -13.32
CA LEU A 85 -0.23 -12.85 -13.78
C LEU A 85 -1.30 -12.64 -12.69
N ILE A 86 -1.65 -13.69 -11.94
CA ILE A 86 -2.55 -13.57 -10.78
C ILE A 86 -1.93 -12.69 -9.69
N ALA A 87 -0.65 -12.84 -9.44
CA ALA A 87 0.08 -12.05 -8.46
C ALA A 87 0.15 -10.57 -8.86
N ILE A 88 0.37 -10.27 -10.14
CA ILE A 88 0.32 -8.92 -10.69
C ILE A 88 -1.05 -8.30 -10.43
N SER A 89 -2.15 -8.98 -10.75
CA SER A 89 -3.51 -8.48 -10.48
C SER A 89 -3.74 -8.19 -8.99
N LYS A 90 -3.32 -9.12 -8.10
CA LYS A 90 -3.42 -8.90 -6.65
C LYS A 90 -2.57 -7.72 -6.17
N THR A 91 -1.35 -7.55 -6.70
CA THR A 91 -0.48 -6.42 -6.36
C THR A 91 -1.08 -5.10 -6.84
N THR A 92 -1.60 -5.06 -8.06
CA THR A 92 -2.30 -3.90 -8.63
C THR A 92 -3.46 -3.46 -7.74
N ALA A 93 -4.34 -4.38 -7.33
CA ALA A 93 -5.46 -4.09 -6.43
C ALA A 93 -5.00 -3.60 -5.04
N ASN A 94 -3.88 -4.10 -4.50
CA ASN A 94 -3.35 -3.58 -3.23
C ASN A 94 -2.72 -2.20 -3.39
N LEU A 95 -2.12 -1.88 -4.54
CA LEU A 95 -1.60 -0.56 -4.83
C LEU A 95 -2.72 0.48 -4.98
N GLU A 96 -3.79 0.16 -5.70
CA GLU A 96 -4.98 1.02 -5.80
C GLU A 96 -5.55 1.32 -4.42
N ARG A 97 -5.77 0.29 -3.60
CA ARG A 97 -6.28 0.49 -2.23
C ARG A 97 -5.34 1.32 -1.35
N ALA A 98 -4.03 1.18 -1.51
CA ALA A 98 -3.07 2.04 -0.80
C ALA A 98 -3.17 3.51 -1.28
N GLY A 99 -3.44 3.74 -2.56
CA GLY A 99 -3.76 5.05 -3.14
C GLY A 99 -5.05 5.63 -2.57
N ASP A 100 -6.12 4.83 -2.52
CA ASP A 100 -7.40 5.19 -1.90
C ASP A 100 -7.23 5.65 -0.44
N GLU A 101 -6.39 4.98 0.35
CA GLU A 101 -6.12 5.38 1.73
C GLU A 101 -5.31 6.69 1.77
N ALA A 102 -4.41 6.94 0.82
CA ALA A 102 -3.73 8.24 0.70
C ALA A 102 -4.70 9.38 0.34
N ASP A 103 -5.64 9.16 -0.59
CA ASP A 103 -6.69 10.15 -0.89
C ASP A 103 -7.61 10.40 0.31
N LYS A 104 -7.94 9.36 1.08
CA LYS A 104 -8.70 9.50 2.31
C LYS A 104 -7.97 10.37 3.34
N ILE A 105 -6.66 10.23 3.51
CA ILE A 105 -5.86 11.14 4.35
C ILE A 105 -6.04 12.58 3.86
N ALA A 106 -5.91 12.83 2.56
CA ALA A 106 -6.06 14.17 1.99
C ALA A 106 -7.45 14.77 2.24
N ARG A 107 -8.52 13.96 2.10
CA ARG A 107 -9.90 14.38 2.41
C ARG A 107 -10.08 14.74 3.89
N MET A 108 -9.51 13.94 4.79
CA MET A 108 -9.59 14.23 6.24
C MET A 108 -8.81 15.50 6.60
N VAL A 109 -7.64 15.73 6.00
CA VAL A 109 -6.88 16.97 6.17
C VAL A 109 -7.71 18.19 5.75
N LYS A 110 -8.40 18.14 4.60
CA LYS A 110 -9.31 19.22 4.16
C LYS A 110 -10.45 19.45 5.15
N SER A 111 -11.05 18.39 5.71
CA SER A 111 -12.11 18.45 6.71
C SER A 111 -11.62 19.11 8.01
N ILE A 112 -10.45 18.69 8.52
CA ILE A 112 -9.83 19.28 9.73
C ILE A 112 -9.55 20.78 9.53
N LEU A 113 -9.03 21.17 8.37
CA LEU A 113 -8.80 22.59 8.06
C LEU A 113 -10.08 23.39 8.03
N HIS A 114 -11.14 22.85 7.44
CA HIS A 114 -12.45 23.52 7.39
C HIS A 114 -13.05 23.73 8.79
N SER A 115 -12.80 22.79 9.73
CA SER A 115 -13.26 22.93 11.12
C SER A 115 -12.51 24.00 11.93
N GLY A 116 -11.37 24.49 11.43
CA GLY A 116 -10.50 25.45 12.13
C GLY A 116 -9.71 24.85 13.32
N SER A 117 -9.76 23.52 13.51
CA SER A 117 -9.20 22.83 14.69
C SER A 117 -7.78 22.29 14.49
N ALA A 118 -7.16 22.49 13.33
CA ALA A 118 -5.88 21.89 12.95
C ALA A 118 -4.76 22.08 14.01
N ARG A 119 -4.66 23.26 14.61
CA ARG A 119 -3.60 23.58 15.59
C ARG A 119 -3.76 22.86 16.93
N ALA A 120 -4.95 22.39 17.25
CA ALA A 120 -5.26 21.74 18.54
C ALA A 120 -5.05 20.22 18.51
N LEU A 121 -4.75 19.63 17.34
CA LEU A 121 -4.69 18.18 17.18
C LEU A 121 -3.26 17.62 17.30
N PRO A 122 -3.08 16.41 17.86
CA PRO A 122 -1.79 15.76 17.99
C PRO A 122 -1.34 15.05 16.68
N SER A 123 -1.45 15.73 15.55
CA SER A 123 -1.11 15.14 14.22
C SER A 123 0.36 14.75 14.07
N ALA A 124 1.27 15.43 14.79
CA ALA A 124 2.69 15.14 14.79
C ALA A 124 3.01 13.72 15.30
N ASP A 125 2.15 13.15 16.13
CA ASP A 125 2.35 11.81 16.70
C ASP A 125 2.14 10.69 15.66
N LEU A 126 1.47 10.99 14.54
CA LEU A 126 1.28 10.04 13.43
C LEU A 126 2.52 9.93 12.52
N ARG A 127 3.52 10.79 12.70
CA ARG A 127 4.68 10.83 11.80
C ARG A 127 5.44 9.52 11.75
N LEU A 128 5.70 8.89 12.91
CA LEU A 128 6.43 7.63 12.97
C LEU A 128 5.67 6.51 12.23
N ALA A 129 4.37 6.36 12.51
CA ALA A 129 3.54 5.36 11.84
C ALA A 129 3.49 5.59 10.31
N ALA A 130 3.39 6.86 9.87
CA ALA A 130 3.37 7.23 8.47
C ALA A 130 4.70 6.91 7.76
N ASP A 131 5.83 7.20 8.41
CA ASP A 131 7.16 6.87 7.89
C ASP A 131 7.36 5.34 7.79
N LEU A 132 6.89 4.58 8.78
CA LEU A 132 6.94 3.12 8.79
C LEU A 132 6.11 2.53 7.65
N ALA A 133 4.84 2.93 7.50
CA ALA A 133 3.95 2.44 6.45
C ALA A 133 4.51 2.76 5.04
N SER A 134 5.01 3.98 4.84
CA SER A 134 5.65 4.39 3.58
C SER A 134 6.88 3.54 3.23
N ASN A 135 7.74 3.27 4.23
CA ASN A 135 8.92 2.44 4.05
C ASN A 135 8.55 0.97 3.80
N GLN A 136 7.50 0.47 4.46
CA GLN A 136 7.02 -0.89 4.27
C GLN A 136 6.49 -1.10 2.84
N LEU A 137 5.73 -0.14 2.28
CA LEU A 137 5.28 -0.22 0.89
C LEU A 137 6.47 -0.21 -0.09
N ARG A 138 7.46 0.67 0.12
CA ARG A 138 8.69 0.69 -0.70
C ARG A 138 9.41 -0.64 -0.67
N LYS A 139 9.63 -1.22 0.52
CA LYS A 139 10.24 -2.56 0.67
C LYS A 139 9.42 -3.63 -0.06
N ALA A 140 8.09 -3.56 0.00
CA ALA A 140 7.20 -4.51 -0.67
C ALA A 140 7.34 -4.42 -2.21
N LEU A 141 7.42 -3.21 -2.77
CA LEU A 141 7.67 -2.99 -4.20
C LEU A 141 9.06 -3.48 -4.61
N ASP A 142 10.10 -3.21 -3.82
CA ASP A 142 11.45 -3.72 -4.08
C ASP A 142 11.50 -5.25 -4.02
N SER A 143 10.81 -5.86 -3.04
CA SER A 143 10.67 -7.31 -2.92
C SER A 143 9.94 -7.89 -4.12
N PHE A 144 8.87 -7.26 -4.60
CA PHE A 144 8.14 -7.67 -5.80
C PHE A 144 9.00 -7.59 -7.05
N ALA A 145 9.71 -6.48 -7.27
CA ALA A 145 10.57 -6.28 -8.43
C ALA A 145 11.70 -7.32 -8.52
N ARG A 146 12.24 -7.74 -7.37
CA ARG A 146 13.36 -8.68 -7.29
C ARG A 146 12.95 -10.13 -7.03
N LEU A 147 11.67 -10.37 -6.74
CA LEU A 147 11.15 -11.64 -6.24
C LEU A 147 11.91 -12.11 -4.99
N ASP A 148 12.21 -11.16 -4.09
CA ASP A 148 13.02 -11.40 -2.89
C ASP A 148 12.11 -11.83 -1.72
N THR A 149 12.06 -13.14 -1.49
CA THR A 149 11.27 -13.74 -0.41
C THR A 149 11.84 -13.44 0.98
N ALA A 150 13.15 -13.21 1.12
CA ALA A 150 13.76 -12.88 2.40
C ALA A 150 13.31 -11.47 2.86
N MET A 151 13.31 -10.50 1.93
CA MET A 151 12.77 -9.17 2.17
C MET A 151 11.27 -9.23 2.48
N ALA A 152 10.48 -10.04 1.75
CA ALA A 152 9.06 -10.25 2.01
C ALA A 152 8.80 -10.73 3.44
N VAL A 153 9.54 -11.74 3.92
CA VAL A 153 9.45 -12.23 5.32
C VAL A 153 9.81 -11.14 6.32
N GLY A 154 10.80 -10.29 6.02
CA GLY A 154 11.16 -9.15 6.85
C GLY A 154 10.01 -8.17 7.04
N ILE A 155 9.25 -7.87 5.97
CA ILE A 155 8.08 -6.99 6.00
C ILE A 155 6.99 -7.60 6.91
N LEU A 156 6.71 -8.89 6.78
CA LEU A 156 5.70 -9.56 7.59
C LEU A 156 6.03 -9.55 9.10
N LYS A 157 7.31 -9.55 9.46
CA LYS A 157 7.76 -9.46 10.87
C LYS A 157 7.63 -8.05 11.46
N GLU A 158 7.75 -7.03 10.62
CA GLU A 158 7.69 -5.63 11.05
C GLU A 158 6.24 -5.10 11.16
N ASP A 159 5.24 -5.83 10.68
CA ASP A 159 3.84 -5.42 10.61
C ASP A 159 3.25 -5.01 11.97
N ASP A 160 3.48 -5.79 13.02
CA ASP A 160 3.02 -5.51 14.38
C ASP A 160 3.46 -4.13 14.94
N ILE A 161 4.45 -3.49 14.35
CA ILE A 161 4.96 -2.19 14.82
C ILE A 161 3.97 -1.09 14.50
N ILE A 162 3.41 -1.09 13.28
CA ILE A 162 2.42 -0.09 12.85
C ILE A 162 1.14 -0.23 13.67
N ASP A 163 0.69 -1.46 13.91
CA ASP A 163 -0.49 -1.75 14.74
C ASP A 163 -0.34 -1.18 16.16
N LYS A 164 0.84 -1.37 16.77
CA LYS A 164 1.13 -0.83 18.11
C LYS A 164 1.14 0.71 18.14
N GLU A 165 1.70 1.34 17.12
CA GLU A 165 1.68 2.80 16.98
C GLU A 165 0.23 3.31 16.82
N PHE A 166 -0.59 2.64 16.02
CA PHE A 166 -2.01 2.96 15.86
C PHE A 166 -2.76 2.85 17.20
N ASP A 167 -2.63 1.73 17.91
CA ASP A 167 -3.27 1.52 19.22
C ASP A 167 -2.84 2.56 20.27
N GLY A 168 -1.56 2.89 20.30
CA GLY A 168 -1.01 3.93 21.17
C GLY A 168 -1.60 5.30 20.86
N PHE A 169 -1.68 5.64 19.58
CA PHE A 169 -2.27 6.89 19.10
C PHE A 169 -3.76 7.01 19.46
N VAL A 170 -4.55 5.94 19.25
CA VAL A 170 -5.98 5.91 19.59
C VAL A 170 -6.22 6.23 21.07
N ARG A 171 -5.43 5.63 21.98
CA ARG A 171 -5.55 5.90 23.43
C ARG A 171 -5.24 7.37 23.76
N LYS A 172 -4.21 7.93 23.14
CA LYS A 172 -3.85 9.35 23.31
C LYS A 172 -4.94 10.26 22.77
N LEU A 173 -5.51 9.95 21.62
CA LEU A 173 -6.55 10.73 20.99
C LEU A 173 -7.85 10.76 21.84
N ILE A 174 -8.20 9.63 22.48
CA ILE A 174 -9.32 9.57 23.44
C ILE A 174 -9.10 10.55 24.58
N THR A 175 -7.91 10.60 25.19
CA THR A 175 -7.59 11.56 26.25
C THR A 175 -7.76 13.00 25.77
N TYR A 176 -7.31 13.31 24.55
CA TYR A 176 -7.47 14.62 23.93
C TYR A 176 -8.94 15.04 23.79
N MET A 177 -9.80 14.12 23.32
CA MET A 177 -11.25 14.35 23.22
C MET A 177 -11.93 14.57 24.58
N MET A 178 -11.44 13.90 25.63
CA MET A 178 -11.95 14.06 26.99
C MET A 178 -11.57 15.42 27.60
N GLU A 179 -10.39 15.94 27.29
CA GLU A 179 -9.89 17.23 27.78
C GLU A 179 -10.62 18.42 27.14
N ASP A 180 -10.89 18.36 25.83
CA ASP A 180 -11.65 19.39 25.12
C ASP A 180 -12.68 18.78 24.16
N PRO A 181 -13.95 18.66 24.58
CA PRO A 181 -15.02 18.09 23.73
C PRO A 181 -15.25 18.82 22.40
N ARG A 182 -14.78 20.06 22.26
CA ARG A 182 -14.90 20.81 21.00
C ARG A 182 -14.00 20.24 19.91
N THR A 183 -12.99 19.45 20.27
CA THR A 183 -12.07 18.81 19.33
C THR A 183 -12.58 17.48 18.79
N ILE A 184 -13.69 16.93 19.32
CA ILE A 184 -14.16 15.56 19.00
C ILE A 184 -14.30 15.34 17.50
N SER A 185 -14.96 16.26 16.77
CA SER A 185 -15.18 16.08 15.33
C SER A 185 -13.87 16.00 14.54
N ALA A 186 -12.94 16.93 14.79
CA ALA A 186 -11.64 16.94 14.13
C ALA A 186 -10.73 15.78 14.59
N SER A 187 -10.89 15.32 15.83
CA SER A 187 -10.21 14.14 16.35
C SER A 187 -10.69 12.85 15.67
N LEU A 188 -11.98 12.75 15.34
CA LEU A 188 -12.50 11.62 14.55
C LEU A 188 -11.91 11.62 13.13
N ASP A 189 -11.79 12.78 12.48
CA ASP A 189 -11.11 12.87 11.20
C ASP A 189 -9.64 12.40 11.31
N LEU A 190 -8.95 12.81 12.39
CA LEU A 190 -7.58 12.38 12.64
C LEU A 190 -7.46 10.88 12.97
N LEU A 191 -8.48 10.28 13.60
CA LEU A 191 -8.57 8.83 13.78
C LEU A 191 -8.67 8.10 12.44
N PHE A 192 -9.46 8.63 11.50
CA PHE A 192 -9.53 8.06 10.14
C PHE A 192 -8.20 8.19 9.38
N VAL A 193 -7.44 9.28 9.61
CA VAL A 193 -6.07 9.41 9.09
C VAL A 193 -5.17 8.30 9.67
N ALA A 194 -5.19 8.11 10.99
CA ALA A 194 -4.39 7.06 11.63
C ALA A 194 -4.74 5.66 11.08
N LYS A 195 -6.03 5.37 10.90
CA LYS A 195 -6.48 4.10 10.32
C LYS A 195 -6.08 3.93 8.85
N ALA A 196 -6.07 5.02 8.08
CA ALA A 196 -5.60 4.99 6.69
C ALA A 196 -4.10 4.69 6.61
N ILE A 197 -3.28 5.24 7.52
CA ILE A 197 -1.85 4.94 7.62
C ILE A 197 -1.61 3.46 7.94
N GLU A 198 -2.32 2.90 8.91
CA GLU A 198 -2.23 1.48 9.26
C GLU A 198 -2.59 0.60 8.06
N ARG A 199 -3.68 0.92 7.32
CA ARG A 199 -4.09 0.18 6.14
C ARG A 199 -3.09 0.23 4.98
N ILE A 200 -2.34 1.32 4.82
CA ILE A 200 -1.23 1.37 3.85
C ILE A 200 -0.20 0.28 4.20
N GLY A 201 0.12 0.08 5.48
CA GLY A 201 0.95 -1.01 5.97
C GLY A 201 0.36 -2.40 5.64
N ASP A 202 -0.93 -2.60 5.90
CA ASP A 202 -1.65 -3.85 5.56
C ASP A 202 -1.52 -4.18 4.06
N HIS A 203 -1.66 -3.19 3.17
CA HIS A 203 -1.53 -3.41 1.73
C HIS A 203 -0.09 -3.75 1.33
N ALA A 204 0.92 -3.16 1.98
CA ALA A 204 2.32 -3.52 1.78
C ALA A 204 2.61 -4.97 2.22
N LYS A 205 2.06 -5.39 3.36
CA LYS A 205 2.09 -6.78 3.84
C LYS A 205 1.47 -7.74 2.83
N ASN A 206 0.27 -7.42 2.32
CA ASN A 206 -0.40 -8.24 1.31
C ASN A 206 0.47 -8.42 0.04
N ILE A 207 1.17 -7.37 -0.40
CA ILE A 207 2.10 -7.45 -1.53
C ILE A 207 3.28 -8.39 -1.19
N ALA A 208 3.83 -8.33 0.02
CA ALA A 208 4.89 -9.24 0.46
C ALA A 208 4.45 -10.72 0.46
N GLU A 209 3.23 -11.02 0.92
CA GLU A 209 2.63 -12.36 0.83
C GLU A 209 2.51 -12.84 -0.62
N VAL A 210 2.13 -11.95 -1.53
CA VAL A 210 2.04 -12.24 -2.97
C VAL A 210 3.42 -12.60 -3.55
N VAL A 211 4.52 -11.97 -3.12
CA VAL A 211 5.88 -12.32 -3.55
C VAL A 211 6.24 -13.76 -3.16
N ILE A 212 5.93 -14.17 -1.93
CA ILE A 212 6.16 -15.55 -1.48
C ILE A 212 5.34 -16.52 -2.34
N TYR A 213 4.09 -16.19 -2.63
CA TYR A 213 3.23 -16.99 -3.51
C TYR A 213 3.81 -17.16 -4.92
N ILE A 214 4.38 -16.12 -5.54
CA ILE A 214 5.02 -16.21 -6.86
C ILE A 214 6.16 -17.20 -6.82
N VAL A 215 7.06 -17.04 -5.85
CA VAL A 215 8.34 -17.77 -5.82
C VAL A 215 8.17 -19.21 -5.34
N LYS A 216 7.42 -19.42 -4.26
CA LYS A 216 7.27 -20.71 -3.60
C LYS A 216 6.03 -21.50 -4.05
N GLY A 217 5.06 -20.83 -4.68
CA GLY A 217 3.78 -21.44 -5.08
C GLY A 217 2.83 -21.72 -3.92
N ALA A 218 3.17 -21.29 -2.70
CA ALA A 218 2.39 -21.48 -1.48
C ALA A 218 1.66 -20.18 -1.11
N ASP A 219 0.35 -20.26 -0.85
CA ASP A 219 -0.44 -19.15 -0.30
C ASP A 219 -0.22 -19.10 1.20
N VAL A 220 0.43 -18.02 1.66
CA VAL A 220 0.81 -17.83 3.07
C VAL A 220 -0.14 -16.91 3.83
N ARG A 221 -1.23 -16.49 3.22
CA ARG A 221 -2.27 -15.71 3.90
C ARG A 221 -2.86 -16.54 5.04
N HIS A 222 -3.05 -15.91 6.19
CA HIS A 222 -3.62 -16.54 7.39
C HIS A 222 -2.78 -17.69 7.98
N THR A 223 -1.49 -17.77 7.63
CA THR A 223 -0.56 -18.74 8.22
C THR A 223 0.30 -18.07 9.30
N THR A 224 0.87 -18.86 10.19
CA THR A 224 1.76 -18.34 11.25
C THR A 224 3.14 -17.98 10.68
N MET A 225 3.86 -17.06 11.35
CA MET A 225 5.23 -16.70 10.95
C MET A 225 6.17 -17.92 10.89
N ALA A 226 6.01 -18.89 11.80
CA ALA A 226 6.83 -20.11 11.78
C ALA A 226 6.58 -20.97 10.53
N GLU A 227 5.35 -21.07 10.08
CA GLU A 227 4.99 -21.75 8.81
C GLU A 227 5.53 -21.01 7.60
N ILE A 228 5.42 -19.68 7.57
CA ILE A 228 5.98 -18.83 6.50
C ILE A 228 7.48 -19.03 6.39
N GLU A 229 8.22 -18.97 7.50
CA GLU A 229 9.66 -19.23 7.52
C GLU A 229 10.03 -20.64 7.03
N SER A 230 9.20 -21.62 7.34
CA SER A 230 9.39 -23.00 6.85
C SER A 230 9.24 -23.11 5.33
N VAL A 231 8.27 -22.37 4.75
CA VAL A 231 8.03 -22.34 3.29
C VAL A 231 9.15 -21.61 2.55
N VAL A 232 9.74 -20.59 3.17
CA VAL A 232 10.74 -19.73 2.51
C VAL A 232 12.14 -20.35 2.55
N LYS A 233 12.47 -21.14 3.56
CA LYS A 233 13.73 -21.93 3.62
C LYS A 233 13.83 -22.93 2.46
#